data_8e7d5e621b9292c4d159d5e03ff20196
#
_entry.id   8e7d5e621b9292c4d159d5e03ff20196
#
_cell.length_a   1.000
_cell.length_b   1.000
_cell.length_c   1.000
_cell.angle_alpha   90.00
_cell.angle_beta   90.00
_cell.angle_gamma   90.00
#
_symmetry.space_group_name_H-M   'P 1'
#
loop_
_entity.id
_entity.type
_entity.pdbx_description
1 polymer ?
#
loop_
_entity_poly.entity_id
_entity_poly.type
_entity_poly.pdbx_seq_one_letter_code
_entity_poly.pdbx_strand_id
1 'polypeptide(L)'
;MKPKILLLLATLCCSFPIWGQKENFSYKFYGFVRADLFYNTRATMAPVDGNFYLYPLDKLPDAEGKDINAGPNGSFYTFTTRLGLDIKGPHVGTAMTSAKVETDFGGFSKNVALLRIRQAYVALDWEKHQLLIGQTWHPLFGAVFPDILNLSTGAPFQPFNRSPQLRYQYQTKEITLTASAIWQMQYTSSGPDGMSEDYMKNSCVPEFYVGADWQHDNEWIAGAGAHLISLSPRKQSEWEGNIYKVNERMTTTSYEAHIKYTGTNFTVAAKTLLASALDHTALLGGYGIHSVDPQNGKQEYTAFRQSTSWINFTYGQKWKPALFIGYTKNLGTGQSLADTETLYGMGLDIDQLLITNLNLSYNLPHWQFGFEGSVGTAWYGDVNARNGRVENTHQVTNFRILGLMMYYF
;
A
#
# COMPACT_ATOMS: atom_id res chain seq x y z
N MET A 1 9.19 -26.76 -29.54
CA MET A 1 10.18 -27.26 -28.53
C MET A 1 9.62 -28.55 -27.92
N LYS A 2 10.42 -29.60 -27.86
CA LYS A 2 9.97 -30.98 -27.63
C LYS A 2 9.57 -31.21 -26.15
N PRO A 3 8.50 -31.98 -25.86
CA PRO A 3 7.95 -32.18 -24.49
C PRO A 3 8.84 -32.96 -23.52
N LYS A 4 10.06 -33.31 -23.89
CA LYS A 4 10.99 -34.07 -23.06
C LYS A 4 11.67 -33.30 -21.91
N ILE A 5 11.67 -31.96 -21.95
CA ILE A 5 12.29 -31.13 -20.89
C ILE A 5 11.32 -30.92 -19.72
N LEU A 6 10.02 -30.91 -19.96
CA LEU A 6 9.02 -30.77 -18.89
C LEU A 6 8.90 -32.02 -18.02
N LEU A 7 9.21 -33.21 -18.57
CA LEU A 7 9.16 -34.48 -17.84
C LEU A 7 10.37 -34.65 -16.92
N LEU A 8 11.52 -34.03 -17.23
CA LEU A 8 12.74 -34.12 -16.42
C LEU A 8 12.67 -33.23 -15.15
N LEU A 9 11.95 -32.12 -15.19
CA LEU A 9 11.71 -31.27 -14.01
C LEU A 9 10.68 -31.89 -13.04
N ALA A 10 9.71 -32.65 -13.55
CA ALA A 10 8.72 -33.33 -12.72
C ALA A 10 9.28 -34.56 -11.99
N THR A 11 10.28 -35.24 -12.55
CA THR A 11 10.92 -36.41 -11.93
C THR A 11 11.98 -36.05 -10.91
N LEU A 12 12.53 -34.83 -10.92
CA LEU A 12 13.50 -34.38 -9.91
C LEU A 12 12.83 -34.03 -8.55
N CYS A 13 11.52 -33.79 -8.53
CA CYS A 13 10.78 -33.51 -7.30
C CYS A 13 10.33 -34.74 -6.49
N CYS A 14 10.47 -35.96 -7.03
CA CYS A 14 9.91 -37.17 -6.42
C CYS A 14 10.92 -38.11 -5.75
N SER A 15 12.19 -37.73 -5.60
CA SER A 15 13.21 -38.66 -5.10
C SER A 15 13.98 -38.22 -3.85
N PHE A 16 13.34 -37.41 -2.98
CA PHE A 16 13.88 -37.24 -1.62
C PHE A 16 13.26 -38.28 -0.70
N PRO A 17 14.05 -39.20 -0.08
CA PRO A 17 13.51 -40.07 0.94
C PRO A 17 13.03 -39.23 2.12
N ILE A 18 11.72 -39.25 2.37
CA ILE A 18 11.12 -38.71 3.58
C ILE A 18 11.57 -39.65 4.73
N TRP A 19 12.69 -39.31 5.35
CA TRP A 19 13.05 -39.91 6.63
C TRP A 19 12.10 -39.28 7.66
N GLY A 20 11.20 -40.10 8.19
CA GLY A 20 10.25 -39.70 9.23
C GLY A 20 10.95 -39.35 10.54
N GLN A 21 11.58 -38.15 10.60
CA GLN A 21 11.81 -37.50 11.89
C GLN A 21 10.46 -37.03 12.40
N LYS A 22 10.21 -37.20 13.70
CA LYS A 22 9.05 -36.63 14.39
C LYS A 22 9.06 -35.12 14.16
N GLU A 23 8.29 -34.66 13.19
CA GLU A 23 8.26 -33.24 12.77
C GLU A 23 7.64 -32.44 13.89
N ASN A 24 8.43 -31.62 14.56
CA ASN A 24 7.96 -30.75 15.61
C ASN A 24 7.47 -29.42 14.97
N PHE A 25 6.16 -29.33 14.74
CA PHE A 25 5.52 -28.07 14.45
C PHE A 25 5.20 -27.33 15.75
N SER A 26 5.34 -26.01 15.71
CA SER A 26 4.92 -25.10 16.75
C SER A 26 3.92 -24.10 16.18
N TYR A 27 2.81 -23.89 16.89
CA TYR A 27 1.71 -23.02 16.46
C TYR A 27 1.48 -21.95 17.51
N LYS A 28 1.34 -20.69 17.06
CA LYS A 28 0.96 -19.58 17.92
C LYS A 28 -0.23 -18.85 17.30
N PHE A 29 -1.40 -19.02 17.93
CA PHE A 29 -2.57 -18.19 17.63
C PHE A 29 -2.38 -16.80 18.24
N TYR A 30 -2.83 -15.80 17.52
CA TYR A 30 -2.87 -14.42 17.98
C TYR A 30 -4.01 -13.66 17.28
N GLY A 31 -4.38 -12.55 17.83
CA GLY A 31 -5.39 -11.71 17.20
C GLY A 31 -5.83 -10.57 18.10
N PHE A 32 -6.84 -9.88 17.62
CA PHE A 32 -7.52 -8.86 18.40
C PHE A 32 -8.96 -8.68 17.92
N VAL A 33 -9.82 -8.30 18.85
CA VAL A 33 -11.11 -7.69 18.54
C VAL A 33 -10.90 -6.19 18.53
N ARG A 34 -11.33 -5.52 17.47
CA ARG A 34 -11.21 -4.07 17.30
C ARG A 34 -12.56 -3.43 17.04
N ALA A 35 -12.85 -2.37 17.79
CA ALA A 35 -14.02 -1.54 17.63
C ALA A 35 -13.58 -0.10 17.33
N ASP A 36 -14.08 0.46 16.23
CA ASP A 36 -13.79 1.80 15.75
C ASP A 36 -15.07 2.63 15.68
N LEU A 37 -15.12 3.78 16.34
CA LEU A 37 -16.15 4.79 16.22
C LEU A 37 -15.56 6.03 15.57
N PHE A 38 -16.10 6.50 14.45
CA PHE A 38 -15.60 7.70 13.80
C PHE A 38 -16.68 8.69 13.40
N TYR A 39 -16.26 9.94 13.28
CA TYR A 39 -17.06 11.05 12.78
C TYR A 39 -16.20 11.93 11.89
N ASN A 40 -16.74 12.34 10.73
CA ASN A 40 -16.15 13.30 9.80
C ASN A 40 -17.08 14.48 9.62
N THR A 41 -16.54 15.67 9.39
CA THR A 41 -17.33 16.87 9.07
C THR A 41 -17.66 17.00 7.59
N ARG A 42 -17.06 16.16 6.73
CA ARG A 42 -17.17 16.18 5.28
C ARG A 42 -17.09 14.76 4.72
N ALA A 43 -17.67 14.53 3.54
CA ALA A 43 -17.45 13.31 2.77
C ALA A 43 -15.97 13.10 2.44
N THR A 44 -15.51 11.86 2.47
CA THR A 44 -14.09 11.50 2.36
C THR A 44 -13.87 10.34 1.40
N MET A 45 -12.73 10.31 0.73
CA MET A 45 -12.20 9.09 0.14
C MET A 45 -11.75 8.19 1.28
N ALA A 46 -12.51 7.13 1.52
CA ALA A 46 -12.25 6.22 2.63
C ALA A 46 -12.77 4.82 2.28
N PRO A 47 -11.94 3.98 1.65
CA PRO A 47 -12.25 2.56 1.48
C PRO A 47 -12.62 1.88 2.80
N VAL A 48 -13.15 0.64 2.71
CA VAL A 48 -13.57 -0.12 3.89
C VAL A 48 -14.65 0.65 4.66
N ASP A 49 -15.66 1.08 3.90
CA ASP A 49 -16.89 1.74 4.38
C ASP A 49 -16.63 2.95 5.32
N GLY A 50 -15.69 3.82 4.92
CA GLY A 50 -15.35 5.04 5.66
C GLY A 50 -14.33 4.85 6.78
N ASN A 51 -13.95 3.62 7.12
CA ASN A 51 -13.01 3.37 8.22
C ASN A 51 -11.54 3.57 7.82
N PHE A 52 -11.20 3.42 6.54
CA PHE A 52 -9.85 3.64 6.02
C PHE A 52 -9.74 5.04 5.41
N TYR A 53 -9.60 6.07 6.26
CA TYR A 53 -9.57 7.46 5.86
C TYR A 53 -8.31 7.80 5.06
N LEU A 54 -8.49 8.44 3.88
CA LEU A 54 -7.42 8.91 3.03
C LEU A 54 -7.39 10.46 2.91
N TYR A 55 -8.47 11.08 2.39
CA TYR A 55 -8.53 12.52 2.20
C TYR A 55 -9.98 13.02 2.03
N PRO A 56 -10.25 14.33 2.25
CA PRO A 56 -11.58 14.90 2.02
C PRO A 56 -11.91 14.91 0.52
N LEU A 57 -13.16 14.62 0.15
CA LEU A 57 -13.64 14.78 -1.22
C LEU A 57 -13.81 16.26 -1.59
N ASP A 58 -13.67 16.55 -2.87
CA ASP A 58 -13.89 17.91 -3.41
C ASP A 58 -15.33 18.40 -3.24
N LYS A 59 -15.56 19.67 -3.56
CA LYS A 59 -16.90 20.25 -3.62
C LYS A 59 -17.71 19.59 -4.72
N LEU A 60 -18.94 19.21 -4.39
CA LEU A 60 -19.93 18.72 -5.34
C LEU A 60 -21.18 19.62 -5.26
N PRO A 61 -21.26 20.70 -6.07
CA PRO A 61 -22.39 21.61 -6.01
C PRO A 61 -23.68 20.93 -6.52
N ASP A 62 -24.77 21.13 -5.81
CA ASP A 62 -26.10 20.79 -6.28
C ASP A 62 -26.65 21.88 -7.24
N ALA A 63 -27.89 21.73 -7.68
CA ALA A 63 -28.56 22.69 -8.59
C ALA A 63 -28.72 24.10 -7.99
N GLU A 64 -28.64 24.25 -6.67
CA GLU A 64 -28.71 25.54 -5.95
C GLU A 64 -27.30 26.05 -5.56
N GLY A 65 -26.23 25.33 -5.94
CA GLY A 65 -24.84 25.67 -5.62
C GLY A 65 -24.38 25.25 -4.22
N LYS A 66 -25.16 24.42 -3.50
CA LYS A 66 -24.79 23.88 -2.18
C LYS A 66 -23.86 22.68 -2.35
N ASP A 67 -22.84 22.61 -1.55
CA ASP A 67 -21.87 21.51 -1.58
C ASP A 67 -22.41 20.24 -0.91
N ILE A 68 -22.76 19.22 -1.69
CA ILE A 68 -23.29 17.93 -1.24
C ILE A 68 -22.28 17.22 -0.33
N ASN A 69 -20.96 17.38 -0.59
CA ASN A 69 -19.89 16.74 0.18
C ASN A 69 -19.62 17.43 1.53
N ALA A 70 -20.18 18.60 1.80
CA ALA A 70 -20.02 19.32 3.06
C ALA A 70 -20.86 18.76 4.22
N GLY A 71 -21.51 17.60 4.04
CA GLY A 71 -22.31 16.93 5.07
C GLY A 71 -21.48 16.05 6.00
N PRO A 72 -21.80 16.01 7.32
CA PRO A 72 -21.14 15.13 8.27
C PRO A 72 -21.52 13.67 8.03
N ASN A 73 -20.59 12.75 8.38
CA ASN A 73 -20.83 11.31 8.37
C ASN A 73 -20.05 10.63 9.49
N GLY A 74 -20.50 9.44 9.88
CA GLY A 74 -19.85 8.65 10.92
C GLY A 74 -20.46 7.28 11.06
N SER A 75 -19.74 6.37 11.68
CA SER A 75 -20.19 5.00 11.93
C SER A 75 -19.43 4.33 13.07
N PHE A 76 -19.90 3.15 13.45
CA PHE A 76 -19.28 2.26 14.43
C PHE A 76 -19.09 0.89 13.83
N TYR A 77 -17.83 0.40 13.76
CA TYR A 77 -17.47 -0.85 13.10
C TYR A 77 -16.57 -1.75 13.94
N THR A 78 -16.70 -3.07 13.73
CA THR A 78 -15.87 -4.11 14.37
C THR A 78 -15.21 -5.06 13.37
N PHE A 79 -15.42 -4.89 12.08
CA PHE A 79 -14.95 -5.81 11.03
C PHE A 79 -13.43 -5.79 10.80
N THR A 80 -12.69 -4.87 11.41
CA THR A 80 -11.22 -4.89 11.38
C THR A 80 -10.59 -5.82 12.43
N THR A 81 -11.42 -6.54 13.17
CA THR A 81 -11.04 -7.68 14.01
C THR A 81 -10.17 -8.66 13.23
N ARG A 82 -9.09 -9.14 13.84
CA ARG A 82 -8.04 -9.91 13.17
C ARG A 82 -7.76 -11.23 13.85
N LEU A 83 -7.52 -12.25 13.03
CA LEU A 83 -7.07 -13.57 13.47
C LEU A 83 -5.78 -13.93 12.73
N GLY A 84 -4.82 -14.50 13.43
CA GLY A 84 -3.55 -14.90 12.88
C GLY A 84 -3.03 -16.20 13.48
N LEU A 85 -2.20 -16.88 12.69
CA LEU A 85 -1.51 -18.10 13.06
C LEU A 85 -0.06 -18.02 12.55
N ASP A 86 0.89 -18.05 13.48
CA ASP A 86 2.30 -18.27 13.18
C ASP A 86 2.64 -19.74 13.34
N ILE A 87 3.32 -20.31 12.36
CA ILE A 87 3.72 -21.71 12.30
C ILE A 87 5.23 -21.76 12.17
N LYS A 88 5.90 -22.54 13.04
CA LYS A 88 7.29 -22.96 12.82
C LYS A 88 7.27 -24.42 12.47
N GLY A 89 7.95 -24.78 11.40
CA GLY A 89 8.02 -26.15 10.89
C GLY A 89 9.42 -26.77 11.07
N PRO A 90 9.59 -28.00 10.60
CA PRO A 90 10.86 -28.68 10.60
C PRO A 90 11.86 -27.99 9.67
N HIS A 91 13.14 -28.32 9.83
CA HIS A 91 14.18 -27.84 8.92
C HIS A 91 14.05 -28.48 7.54
N VAL A 92 14.34 -27.68 6.50
CA VAL A 92 14.56 -28.18 5.13
C VAL A 92 16.03 -27.94 4.81
N GLY A 93 16.81 -29.01 4.81
CA GLY A 93 18.27 -28.90 4.78
C GLY A 93 18.78 -28.13 6.00
N THR A 94 19.46 -27.00 5.78
CA THR A 94 19.94 -26.11 6.85
C THR A 94 18.99 -24.95 7.14
N ALA A 95 17.91 -24.78 6.38
CA ALA A 95 16.95 -23.71 6.57
C ALA A 95 15.94 -24.05 7.67
N MET A 96 15.66 -23.11 8.57
CA MET A 96 14.46 -23.12 9.41
C MET A 96 13.26 -22.75 8.55
N THR A 97 12.13 -23.45 8.75
CA THR A 97 10.90 -23.14 8.01
C THR A 97 9.89 -22.45 8.90
N SER A 98 9.20 -21.47 8.35
CA SER A 98 8.08 -20.82 9.00
C SER A 98 6.96 -20.52 8.00
N ALA A 99 5.75 -20.37 8.52
CA ALA A 99 4.61 -19.90 7.74
C ALA A 99 3.74 -18.95 8.59
N LYS A 100 3.02 -18.08 7.93
CA LYS A 100 2.05 -17.19 8.56
C LYS A 100 0.75 -17.19 7.76
N VAL A 101 -0.37 -17.24 8.49
CA VAL A 101 -1.70 -16.94 7.94
C VAL A 101 -2.34 -15.88 8.81
N GLU A 102 -2.79 -14.78 8.21
CA GLU A 102 -3.47 -13.69 8.90
C GLU A 102 -4.68 -13.23 8.09
N THR A 103 -5.82 -13.05 8.76
CA THR A 103 -7.09 -12.67 8.16
C THR A 103 -7.76 -11.55 8.96
N ASP A 104 -8.58 -10.74 8.29
CA ASP A 104 -9.56 -9.84 8.90
C ASP A 104 -10.88 -9.86 8.09
N PHE A 105 -11.87 -9.09 8.53
CA PHE A 105 -13.17 -9.00 7.87
C PHE A 105 -13.34 -7.70 7.09
N GLY A 106 -12.26 -7.00 6.78
CA GLY A 106 -12.28 -5.77 6.00
C GLY A 106 -12.41 -6.01 4.50
N GLY A 107 -13.44 -6.70 4.05
CA GLY A 107 -13.68 -7.11 2.67
C GLY A 107 -13.45 -6.05 1.59
N PHE A 108 -13.74 -6.39 0.34
CA PHE A 108 -13.52 -5.51 -0.81
C PHE A 108 -14.86 -5.01 -1.37
N SER A 109 -14.82 -3.84 -2.03
CA SER A 109 -15.99 -3.25 -2.67
C SER A 109 -17.12 -2.94 -1.67
N LYS A 110 -18.36 -3.08 -2.09
CA LYS A 110 -19.56 -2.83 -1.28
C LYS A 110 -19.84 -3.94 -0.25
N ASN A 111 -19.09 -5.04 -0.26
CA ASN A 111 -19.24 -6.15 0.66
C ASN A 111 -18.20 -6.05 1.79
N VAL A 112 -18.47 -5.18 2.75
CA VAL A 112 -17.75 -5.16 4.02
C VAL A 112 -18.15 -6.38 4.86
N ALA A 113 -17.31 -6.76 5.81
CA ALA A 113 -17.44 -7.96 6.65
C ALA A 113 -17.19 -9.30 5.92
N LEU A 114 -16.60 -9.30 4.73
CA LEU A 114 -16.07 -10.51 4.11
C LEU A 114 -14.68 -10.83 4.66
N LEU A 115 -14.46 -12.12 4.97
CA LEU A 115 -13.15 -12.61 5.34
C LEU A 115 -12.15 -12.40 4.19
N ARG A 116 -11.04 -11.73 4.47
CA ARG A 116 -9.94 -11.57 3.49
C ARG A 116 -8.63 -12.07 4.06
N ILE A 117 -7.78 -12.57 3.17
CA ILE A 117 -6.40 -12.90 3.49
C ILE A 117 -5.60 -11.60 3.57
N ARG A 118 -4.94 -11.37 4.71
CA ARG A 118 -3.98 -10.28 4.88
C ARG A 118 -2.57 -10.73 4.57
N GLN A 119 -2.15 -11.82 5.21
CA GLN A 119 -0.87 -12.45 4.98
C GLN A 119 -1.07 -13.95 4.83
N ALA A 120 -0.38 -14.55 3.89
CA ALA A 120 -0.31 -15.99 3.67
C ALA A 120 1.01 -16.29 2.97
N TYR A 121 2.03 -16.68 3.72
CA TYR A 121 3.35 -16.96 3.17
C TYR A 121 4.07 -18.08 3.91
N VAL A 122 5.07 -18.62 3.24
CA VAL A 122 6.11 -19.49 3.82
C VAL A 122 7.45 -18.78 3.75
N ALA A 123 8.32 -19.03 4.73
CA ALA A 123 9.68 -18.51 4.73
C ALA A 123 10.68 -19.62 5.01
N LEU A 124 11.84 -19.50 4.39
CA LEU A 124 13.02 -20.30 4.60
C LEU A 124 14.09 -19.35 5.16
N ASP A 125 14.55 -19.64 6.38
CA ASP A 125 15.48 -18.80 7.12
C ASP A 125 16.80 -19.54 7.32
N TRP A 126 17.88 -18.97 6.81
CA TRP A 126 19.27 -19.35 7.09
C TRP A 126 19.91 -18.28 7.97
N GLU A 127 21.13 -18.51 8.44
CA GLU A 127 21.81 -17.60 9.35
C GLU A 127 21.81 -16.11 8.88
N LYS A 128 22.02 -15.89 7.58
CA LYS A 128 22.11 -14.54 6.99
C LYS A 128 21.13 -14.32 5.84
N HIS A 129 20.37 -15.32 5.46
CA HIS A 129 19.53 -15.29 4.26
C HIS A 129 18.11 -15.67 4.60
N GLN A 130 17.15 -14.99 4.04
CA GLN A 130 15.74 -15.36 4.09
C GLN A 130 15.16 -15.38 2.68
N LEU A 131 14.38 -16.41 2.39
CA LEU A 131 13.53 -16.47 1.21
C LEU A 131 12.07 -16.56 1.66
N LEU A 132 11.25 -15.60 1.28
CA LEU A 132 9.82 -15.56 1.57
C LEU A 132 9.03 -15.69 0.27
N ILE A 133 8.03 -16.57 0.28
CA ILE A 133 7.15 -16.85 -0.86
C ILE A 133 5.70 -16.77 -0.39
N GLY A 134 4.91 -15.86 -0.97
CA GLY A 134 3.50 -15.68 -0.68
C GLY A 134 3.12 -14.24 -0.43
N GLN A 135 1.92 -14.02 0.10
CA GLN A 135 1.35 -12.71 0.32
C GLN A 135 1.77 -12.12 1.66
N THR A 136 2.38 -10.94 1.64
CA THR A 136 2.69 -10.14 2.83
C THR A 136 2.79 -8.65 2.47
N TRP A 137 3.18 -7.82 3.44
CA TRP A 137 3.38 -6.40 3.23
C TRP A 137 4.33 -6.13 2.07
N HIS A 138 3.94 -5.19 1.21
CA HIS A 138 4.79 -4.68 0.13
C HIS A 138 6.07 -4.07 0.72
N PRO A 139 7.25 -4.26 0.09
CA PRO A 139 8.51 -3.75 0.64
C PRO A 139 8.53 -2.23 0.86
N LEU A 140 7.82 -1.44 0.05
CA LEU A 140 7.67 0.01 0.25
C LEU A 140 6.98 0.37 1.59
N PHE A 141 6.17 -0.52 2.19
CA PHE A 141 5.68 -0.33 3.55
C PHE A 141 6.85 -0.32 4.54
N GLY A 142 7.80 -1.24 4.37
CA GLY A 142 9.09 -1.30 5.06
C GLY A 142 9.01 -1.51 6.56
N ALA A 143 10.17 -1.33 7.22
CA ALA A 143 10.31 -1.44 8.67
C ALA A 143 9.91 -0.16 9.41
N VAL A 144 9.82 0.97 8.70
CA VAL A 144 9.48 2.28 9.27
C VAL A 144 8.10 2.72 8.79
N PHE A 145 7.15 2.79 9.71
CA PHE A 145 5.77 3.20 9.50
C PHE A 145 5.27 4.00 10.71
N PRO A 146 4.25 4.87 10.54
CA PRO A 146 3.77 5.72 11.62
C PRO A 146 2.92 4.94 12.62
N ASP A 147 2.98 5.38 13.86
CA ASP A 147 2.16 4.88 14.98
C ASP A 147 0.97 5.81 15.15
N ILE A 148 -0.12 5.50 14.49
CA ILE A 148 -1.41 6.21 14.53
C ILE A 148 -2.56 5.22 14.72
N LEU A 149 -3.70 5.69 15.19
CA LEU A 149 -4.86 4.84 15.48
C LEU A 149 -5.70 4.55 14.22
N ASN A 150 -5.68 5.45 13.24
CA ASN A 150 -6.40 5.27 11.99
C ASN A 150 -5.96 3.99 11.28
N LEU A 151 -6.94 3.23 10.77
CA LEU A 151 -6.72 1.97 10.04
C LEU A 151 -5.80 2.14 8.81
N SER A 152 -5.78 3.33 8.22
CA SER A 152 -4.95 3.64 7.04
C SER A 152 -3.44 3.58 7.32
N THR A 153 -3.03 3.56 8.59
CA THR A 153 -1.61 3.46 9.00
C THR A 153 -0.72 4.50 8.27
N GLY A 154 -1.23 5.73 8.10
CA GLY A 154 -0.54 6.83 7.46
C GLY A 154 -0.73 6.97 5.93
N ALA A 155 -1.48 6.09 5.27
CA ALA A 155 -1.90 6.36 3.89
C ALA A 155 -2.80 7.62 3.84
N PRO A 156 -2.68 8.45 2.78
CA PRO A 156 -1.96 8.24 1.54
C PRO A 156 -0.52 8.78 1.52
N PHE A 157 0.18 8.82 2.65
CA PHE A 157 1.60 9.22 2.74
C PHE A 157 2.53 8.04 2.99
N GLN A 158 2.01 6.99 3.62
CA GLN A 158 2.68 5.69 3.82
C GLN A 158 2.10 4.69 2.83
N PRO A 159 2.92 4.04 1.99
CA PRO A 159 2.45 2.96 1.11
C PRO A 159 1.75 1.85 1.91
N PHE A 160 0.53 1.52 1.51
CA PHE A 160 -0.28 0.51 2.19
C PHE A 160 -0.73 -0.55 1.18
N ASN A 161 -0.03 -1.69 1.16
CA ASN A 161 -0.31 -2.78 0.23
C ASN A 161 0.19 -4.10 0.81
N ARG A 162 -0.52 -5.18 0.54
CA ARG A 162 -0.10 -6.56 0.79
C ARG A 162 -0.34 -7.38 -0.46
N SER A 163 0.73 -7.91 -1.00
CA SER A 163 0.72 -8.56 -2.31
C SER A 163 1.51 -9.87 -2.30
N PRO A 164 1.15 -10.83 -3.15
CA PRO A 164 1.97 -12.02 -3.41
C PRO A 164 3.34 -11.60 -3.90
N GLN A 165 4.38 -12.23 -3.37
CA GLN A 165 5.75 -11.87 -3.70
C GLN A 165 6.73 -13.00 -3.49
N LEU A 166 7.82 -12.94 -4.20
CA LEU A 166 9.06 -13.66 -3.95
C LEU A 166 10.06 -12.64 -3.43
N ARG A 167 10.41 -12.73 -2.14
CA ARG A 167 11.33 -11.81 -1.47
C ARG A 167 12.56 -12.54 -0.99
N TYR A 168 13.71 -12.03 -1.34
CA TYR A 168 14.98 -12.45 -0.78
C TYR A 168 15.57 -11.33 0.07
N GLN A 169 16.10 -11.71 1.24
CA GLN A 169 16.80 -10.79 2.13
C GLN A 169 18.17 -11.38 2.52
N TYR A 170 19.17 -10.51 2.50
CA TYR A 170 20.47 -10.77 3.11
C TYR A 170 20.58 -9.92 4.36
N GLN A 171 20.85 -10.53 5.51
CA GLN A 171 20.83 -9.88 6.81
C GLN A 171 22.15 -10.08 7.53
N THR A 172 22.73 -8.99 7.98
CA THR A 172 23.83 -8.97 8.93
C THR A 172 23.34 -8.40 10.26
N LYS A 173 24.24 -8.20 11.21
CA LYS A 173 23.88 -7.53 12.49
C LYS A 173 23.32 -6.13 12.29
N GLU A 174 23.81 -5.40 11.29
CA GLU A 174 23.46 -3.99 11.10
C GLU A 174 22.82 -3.69 9.73
N ILE A 175 22.93 -4.56 8.74
CA ILE A 175 22.46 -4.28 7.38
C ILE A 175 21.51 -5.37 6.93
N THR A 176 20.37 -4.96 6.38
CA THR A 176 19.45 -5.82 5.64
C THR A 176 19.35 -5.32 4.21
N LEU A 177 19.69 -6.19 3.26
CA LEU A 177 19.45 -5.95 1.83
C LEU A 177 18.21 -6.73 1.41
N THR A 178 17.30 -6.10 0.70
CA THR A 178 16.03 -6.69 0.24
C THR A 178 15.94 -6.61 -1.28
N ALA A 179 15.58 -7.73 -1.92
CA ALA A 179 15.16 -7.78 -3.32
C ALA A 179 13.82 -8.54 -3.40
N SER A 180 12.86 -8.02 -4.16
CA SER A 180 11.54 -8.62 -4.26
C SER A 180 10.96 -8.51 -5.67
N ALA A 181 10.31 -9.60 -6.13
CA ALA A 181 9.38 -9.59 -7.26
C ALA A 181 7.96 -9.71 -6.70
N ILE A 182 7.04 -8.84 -7.14
CA ILE A 182 5.74 -8.63 -6.49
C ILE A 182 4.64 -8.67 -7.55
N TRP A 183 3.51 -9.32 -7.24
CA TRP A 183 2.34 -9.42 -8.12
C TRP A 183 1.12 -8.79 -7.46
N GLN A 184 0.30 -8.10 -8.22
CA GLN A 184 -0.94 -7.53 -7.73
C GLN A 184 -2.02 -8.62 -7.60
N MET A 185 -2.85 -8.52 -6.55
CA MET A 185 -4.00 -9.40 -6.32
C MET A 185 -5.17 -8.63 -5.68
N GLN A 186 -5.03 -8.16 -4.45
CA GLN A 186 -6.07 -7.43 -3.69
C GLN A 186 -5.92 -5.92 -3.81
N TYR A 187 -4.72 -5.47 -4.07
CA TYR A 187 -4.36 -4.07 -4.25
C TYR A 187 -3.88 -3.94 -5.68
N THR A 188 -4.67 -3.29 -6.51
CA THR A 188 -4.50 -3.29 -7.96
C THR A 188 -4.39 -1.87 -8.50
N SER A 189 -3.66 -1.71 -9.59
CA SER A 189 -3.52 -0.43 -10.28
C SER A 189 -4.80 -0.05 -11.00
N SER A 190 -5.02 1.25 -11.15
CA SER A 190 -6.09 1.81 -11.97
C SER A 190 -5.77 1.70 -13.46
N GLY A 191 -6.81 1.66 -14.29
CA GLY A 191 -6.68 1.62 -15.74
C GLY A 191 -8.04 1.75 -16.44
N PRO A 192 -8.12 1.46 -17.75
CA PRO A 192 -9.32 1.65 -18.56
C PRO A 192 -10.60 0.97 -18.02
N ASP A 193 -10.45 -0.20 -17.39
CA ASP A 193 -11.55 -0.98 -16.82
C ASP A 193 -11.65 -0.82 -15.31
N GLY A 194 -11.17 0.30 -14.76
CA GLY A 194 -11.10 0.55 -13.33
C GLY A 194 -9.87 -0.09 -12.68
N MET A 195 -9.99 -0.49 -11.41
CA MET A 195 -8.89 -1.16 -10.68
C MET A 195 -8.87 -2.65 -11.03
N SER A 196 -7.76 -3.14 -11.60
CA SER A 196 -7.63 -4.55 -12.02
C SER A 196 -6.19 -5.05 -11.95
N GLU A 197 -6.03 -6.32 -11.55
CA GLU A 197 -4.76 -7.04 -11.65
C GLU A 197 -4.39 -7.42 -13.10
N ASP A 198 -5.32 -7.30 -14.04
CA ASP A 198 -5.11 -7.68 -15.44
C ASP A 198 -4.04 -6.82 -16.12
N TYR A 199 -3.87 -5.58 -15.72
CA TYR A 199 -2.83 -4.71 -16.29
C TYR A 199 -1.41 -5.25 -16.01
N MET A 200 -1.18 -5.81 -14.84
CA MET A 200 0.08 -6.49 -14.53
C MET A 200 0.15 -7.87 -15.16
N LYS A 201 -0.91 -8.67 -15.14
CA LYS A 201 -0.96 -9.98 -15.82
C LYS A 201 -0.65 -9.83 -17.31
N ASN A 202 -1.22 -8.81 -17.96
CA ASN A 202 -1.02 -8.54 -19.39
C ASN A 202 0.41 -8.09 -19.71
N SER A 203 1.07 -7.40 -18.76
CA SER A 203 2.47 -7.01 -18.93
C SER A 203 3.41 -8.20 -18.83
N CYS A 204 3.04 -9.28 -18.12
CA CYS A 204 3.90 -10.40 -17.72
C CYS A 204 5.18 -9.97 -16.97
N VAL A 205 5.20 -8.78 -16.40
CA VAL A 205 6.33 -8.23 -15.66
C VAL A 205 5.86 -7.95 -14.22
N PRO A 206 6.41 -8.63 -13.20
CA PRO A 206 6.12 -8.27 -11.81
C PRO A 206 6.68 -6.90 -11.47
N GLU A 207 6.22 -6.30 -10.39
CA GLU A 207 6.92 -5.18 -9.79
C GLU A 207 8.24 -5.66 -9.21
N PHE A 208 9.26 -4.81 -9.24
CA PHE A 208 10.55 -5.08 -8.62
C PHE A 208 10.85 -4.03 -7.55
N TYR A 209 11.36 -4.50 -6.43
CA TYR A 209 11.88 -3.64 -5.37
C TYR A 209 13.27 -4.10 -4.98
N VAL A 210 14.16 -3.13 -4.77
CA VAL A 210 15.46 -3.33 -4.13
C VAL A 210 15.64 -2.25 -3.06
N GLY A 211 16.17 -2.63 -1.91
CA GLY A 211 16.36 -1.69 -0.81
C GLY A 211 17.44 -2.16 0.17
N ALA A 212 17.91 -1.22 0.96
CA ALA A 212 18.89 -1.45 2.02
C ALA A 212 18.45 -0.71 3.28
N ASP A 213 18.47 -1.41 4.41
CA ASP A 213 18.21 -0.89 5.75
C ASP A 213 19.49 -1.04 6.59
N TRP A 214 19.84 0.01 7.30
CA TRP A 214 20.84 0.00 8.34
C TRP A 214 20.14 0.08 9.71
N GLN A 215 20.57 -0.74 10.65
CA GLN A 215 20.08 -0.78 12.03
C GLN A 215 21.25 -0.71 13.00
N HIS A 216 21.12 0.08 14.05
CA HIS A 216 22.15 0.23 15.06
C HIS A 216 21.53 0.25 16.46
N ASP A 217 22.03 -0.63 17.34
CA ASP A 217 21.70 -0.77 18.78
C ASP A 217 20.19 -0.84 19.10
N ASN A 218 19.36 -1.30 18.18
CA ASN A 218 17.88 -1.28 18.26
C ASN A 218 17.28 0.14 18.40
N GLU A 219 18.09 1.19 18.35
CA GLU A 219 17.65 2.58 18.45
C GLU A 219 17.40 3.19 17.07
N TRP A 220 18.30 2.93 16.13
CA TRP A 220 18.27 3.51 14.79
C TRP A 220 17.89 2.51 13.72
N ILE A 221 17.02 2.95 12.84
CA ILE A 221 16.77 2.31 11.53
C ILE A 221 16.84 3.42 10.50
N ALA A 222 17.65 3.26 9.46
CA ALA A 222 17.68 4.15 8.32
C ALA A 222 17.81 3.33 7.03
N GLY A 223 17.11 3.70 5.98
CA GLY A 223 17.15 2.94 4.76
C GLY A 223 16.65 3.71 3.55
N ALA A 224 16.86 3.09 2.39
CA ALA A 224 16.37 3.59 1.11
C ALA A 224 16.07 2.43 0.17
N GLY A 225 15.19 2.67 -0.80
CA GLY A 225 14.81 1.68 -1.79
C GLY A 225 14.39 2.28 -3.11
N ALA A 226 14.41 1.44 -4.14
CA ALA A 226 13.92 1.73 -5.47
C ALA A 226 12.91 0.68 -5.89
N HIS A 227 11.88 1.13 -6.56
CA HIS A 227 10.78 0.32 -7.05
C HIS A 227 10.57 0.57 -8.54
N LEU A 228 10.17 -0.48 -9.28
CA LEU A 228 9.82 -0.43 -10.69
C LEU A 228 8.49 -1.15 -10.89
N ILE A 229 7.59 -0.53 -11.67
CA ILE A 229 6.32 -1.10 -12.11
C ILE A 229 6.19 -0.98 -13.62
N SER A 230 5.63 -2.03 -14.27
CA SER A 230 5.33 -2.05 -15.69
C SER A 230 3.93 -2.65 -15.91
N LEU A 231 3.01 -1.83 -16.41
CA LEU A 231 1.63 -2.21 -16.69
C LEU A 231 1.37 -2.27 -18.19
N SER A 232 0.46 -3.15 -18.62
CA SER A 232 -0.11 -3.16 -19.97
C SER A 232 -1.60 -2.83 -19.86
N PRO A 233 -2.00 -1.56 -20.04
CA PRO A 233 -3.37 -1.11 -19.80
C PRO A 233 -4.39 -1.77 -20.75
N ARG A 234 -3.99 -2.05 -22.02
CA ARG A 234 -4.86 -2.64 -23.02
C ARG A 234 -4.15 -3.72 -23.82
N LYS A 235 -4.91 -4.65 -24.41
CA LYS A 235 -4.45 -5.65 -25.38
C LYS A 235 -4.89 -5.33 -26.80
N GLN A 236 -5.88 -4.47 -26.94
CA GLN A 236 -6.47 -4.05 -28.21
C GLN A 236 -6.86 -2.58 -28.17
N SER A 237 -6.86 -1.96 -29.32
CA SER A 237 -7.49 -0.67 -29.56
C SER A 237 -8.64 -0.85 -30.56
N GLU A 238 -9.64 0.00 -30.46
CA GLU A 238 -10.71 0.12 -31.44
C GLU A 238 -10.56 1.49 -32.13
N TRP A 239 -10.41 1.48 -33.46
CA TRP A 239 -10.17 2.69 -34.25
C TRP A 239 -10.88 2.62 -35.57
N GLU A 240 -11.73 3.60 -35.88
CA GLU A 240 -12.53 3.65 -37.10
C GLU A 240 -13.31 2.35 -37.38
N GLY A 241 -13.85 1.73 -36.32
CA GLY A 241 -14.62 0.47 -36.41
C GLY A 241 -13.79 -0.80 -36.62
N ASN A 242 -12.45 -0.69 -36.58
CA ASN A 242 -11.55 -1.84 -36.66
C ASN A 242 -10.90 -2.10 -35.30
N ILE A 243 -10.62 -3.38 -35.01
CA ILE A 243 -9.92 -3.81 -33.81
C ILE A 243 -8.46 -4.12 -34.15
N TYR A 244 -7.54 -3.49 -33.45
CA TYR A 244 -6.11 -3.69 -33.59
C TYR A 244 -5.53 -4.32 -32.32
N LYS A 245 -4.69 -5.33 -32.47
CA LYS A 245 -3.89 -5.84 -31.35
C LYS A 245 -2.80 -4.82 -31.01
N VAL A 246 -2.72 -4.42 -29.75
CA VAL A 246 -1.69 -3.50 -29.26
C VAL A 246 -0.79 -4.16 -28.23
N ASN A 247 0.40 -3.61 -28.06
CA ASN A 247 1.37 -4.00 -27.04
C ASN A 247 1.85 -2.71 -26.34
N GLU A 248 0.94 -2.12 -25.62
CA GLU A 248 1.17 -0.87 -24.89
C GLU A 248 1.75 -1.13 -23.52
N ARG A 249 2.61 -0.21 -23.05
CA ARG A 249 3.21 -0.32 -21.72
C ARG A 249 3.32 1.05 -21.06
N MET A 250 3.00 1.08 -19.78
CA MET A 250 3.33 2.16 -18.86
C MET A 250 4.38 1.60 -17.88
N THR A 251 5.61 2.11 -17.95
CA THR A 251 6.72 1.69 -17.08
C THR A 251 7.30 2.89 -16.36
N THR A 252 7.44 2.78 -15.04
CA THR A 252 7.96 3.89 -14.22
C THR A 252 8.68 3.37 -12.98
N THR A 253 9.46 4.26 -12.34
CA THR A 253 10.21 3.98 -11.13
C THR A 253 9.81 4.91 -9.99
N SER A 254 9.90 4.41 -8.77
CA SER A 254 9.71 5.18 -7.54
C SER A 254 10.89 4.97 -6.61
N TYR A 255 11.13 5.93 -5.73
CA TYR A 255 12.24 5.89 -4.77
C TYR A 255 11.72 6.26 -3.40
N GLU A 256 12.28 5.64 -2.37
CA GLU A 256 11.95 5.95 -0.98
C GLU A 256 13.19 6.05 -0.12
N ALA A 257 13.09 6.84 0.96
CA ALA A 257 14.05 6.86 2.04
C ALA A 257 13.31 7.03 3.38
N HIS A 258 13.84 6.40 4.43
CA HIS A 258 13.22 6.42 5.74
C HIS A 258 14.25 6.42 6.86
N ILE A 259 13.81 6.93 8.03
CA ILE A 259 14.60 6.93 9.25
C ILE A 259 13.67 6.77 10.45
N LYS A 260 14.15 6.06 11.48
CA LYS A 260 13.49 5.94 12.78
C LYS A 260 14.53 5.97 13.88
N TYR A 261 14.25 6.75 14.92
CA TYR A 261 15.00 6.72 16.17
C TYR A 261 14.06 6.33 17.32
N THR A 262 14.47 5.37 18.12
CA THR A 262 13.75 4.88 19.29
C THR A 262 14.59 5.16 20.54
N GLY A 263 14.27 6.24 21.26
CA GLY A 263 14.86 6.55 22.56
C GLY A 263 14.14 5.80 23.69
N THR A 264 14.54 6.07 24.92
CA THR A 264 14.00 5.41 26.13
C THR A 264 12.48 5.61 26.29
N ASN A 265 11.99 6.81 26.02
CA ASN A 265 10.58 7.18 26.23
C ASN A 265 9.91 7.76 24.99
N PHE A 266 10.59 7.90 23.87
CA PHE A 266 10.03 8.49 22.67
C PHE A 266 10.54 7.80 21.40
N THR A 267 9.75 7.90 20.34
CA THR A 267 10.15 7.46 18.99
C THR A 267 9.87 8.59 18.02
N VAL A 268 10.83 8.81 17.11
CA VAL A 268 10.65 9.68 15.95
C VAL A 268 10.85 8.84 14.71
N ALA A 269 9.92 8.92 13.76
CA ALA A 269 10.00 8.21 12.49
C ALA A 269 9.62 9.15 11.35
N ALA A 270 10.28 9.00 10.22
CA ALA A 270 9.99 9.76 9.01
C ALA A 270 10.25 8.92 7.76
N LYS A 271 9.51 9.19 6.72
CA LYS A 271 9.70 8.60 5.39
C LYS A 271 9.40 9.64 4.32
N THR A 272 10.12 9.55 3.21
CA THR A 272 9.87 10.34 2.01
C THR A 272 9.89 9.43 0.79
N LEU A 273 9.05 9.75 -0.20
CA LEU A 273 8.96 9.04 -1.47
C LEU A 273 8.91 10.03 -2.63
N LEU A 274 9.61 9.70 -3.68
CA LEU A 274 9.30 10.16 -5.02
C LEU A 274 8.49 9.05 -5.70
N ALA A 275 7.16 9.14 -5.57
CA ALA A 275 6.22 8.13 -6.01
C ALA A 275 5.80 8.36 -7.45
N SER A 276 5.63 7.28 -8.23
CA SER A 276 5.15 7.34 -9.59
C SER A 276 4.25 6.12 -9.87
N ALA A 277 2.97 6.35 -10.21
CA ALA A 277 1.95 5.33 -10.45
C ALA A 277 1.86 4.28 -9.30
N LEU A 278 1.78 4.75 -8.05
CA LEU A 278 1.66 3.92 -6.85
C LEU A 278 0.27 3.94 -6.21
N ASP A 279 -0.79 4.24 -6.98
CA ASP A 279 -2.19 4.25 -6.53
C ASP A 279 -2.63 2.92 -5.90
N HIS A 280 -2.15 1.79 -6.41
CA HIS A 280 -2.37 0.46 -5.82
C HIS A 280 -1.74 0.29 -4.42
N THR A 281 -0.91 1.20 -3.97
CA THR A 281 -0.38 1.25 -2.59
C THR A 281 -1.10 2.26 -1.71
N ALA A 282 -2.29 2.70 -2.12
CA ALA A 282 -3.10 3.73 -1.47
C ALA A 282 -2.39 5.10 -1.37
N LEU A 283 -1.43 5.40 -2.24
CA LEU A 283 -0.87 6.73 -2.45
C LEU A 283 -1.64 7.47 -3.53
N LEU A 284 -1.56 8.81 -3.53
CA LEU A 284 -2.03 9.60 -4.67
C LEU A 284 -1.13 9.32 -5.88
N GLY A 285 -1.70 9.45 -7.08
CA GLY A 285 -0.99 9.27 -8.34
C GLY A 285 -1.68 8.29 -9.28
N GLY A 286 -1.00 8.00 -10.38
CA GLY A 286 -1.49 7.16 -11.46
C GLY A 286 -0.82 7.55 -12.77
N TYR A 287 -1.52 7.44 -13.90
CA TYR A 287 -1.00 7.77 -15.22
C TYR A 287 -2.11 8.29 -16.15
N GLY A 288 -1.71 8.89 -17.25
CA GLY A 288 -2.61 9.34 -18.31
C GLY A 288 -2.06 8.99 -19.69
N ILE A 289 -2.86 9.21 -20.71
CA ILE A 289 -2.50 8.99 -22.11
C ILE A 289 -1.62 10.17 -22.57
N HIS A 290 -0.42 9.88 -23.07
CA HIS A 290 0.49 10.86 -23.66
C HIS A 290 0.16 11.14 -25.12
N SER A 291 -0.01 10.09 -25.91
CA SER A 291 -0.29 10.18 -27.34
C SER A 291 -1.19 9.05 -27.81
N VAL A 292 -1.91 9.29 -28.93
CA VAL A 292 -2.75 8.32 -29.61
C VAL A 292 -2.32 8.27 -31.08
N ASP A 293 -1.98 7.10 -31.59
CA ASP A 293 -1.64 6.89 -33.00
C ASP A 293 -2.91 7.03 -33.85
N PRO A 294 -2.95 8.00 -34.79
CA PRO A 294 -4.13 8.25 -35.60
C PRO A 294 -4.46 7.17 -36.65
N GLN A 295 -3.62 6.15 -36.82
CA GLN A 295 -3.86 5.07 -37.77
C GLN A 295 -4.51 3.84 -37.13
N ASN A 296 -4.27 3.60 -35.85
CA ASN A 296 -4.69 2.35 -35.20
C ASN A 296 -5.15 2.55 -33.74
N GLY A 297 -5.19 3.80 -33.25
CA GLY A 297 -5.61 4.12 -31.89
C GLY A 297 -4.68 3.60 -30.78
N LYS A 298 -3.44 3.21 -31.12
CA LYS A 298 -2.43 2.80 -30.11
C LYS A 298 -2.08 3.98 -29.22
N GLN A 299 -1.93 3.72 -27.92
CA GLN A 299 -1.64 4.73 -26.90
C GLN A 299 -0.24 4.58 -26.30
N GLU A 300 0.35 5.73 -25.99
CA GLU A 300 1.50 5.83 -25.10
C GLU A 300 1.06 6.53 -23.81
N TYR A 301 1.70 6.18 -22.72
CA TYR A 301 1.29 6.63 -21.39
C TYR A 301 2.41 7.37 -20.67
N THR A 302 2.02 8.32 -19.83
CA THR A 302 2.93 9.04 -18.94
C THR A 302 2.42 8.96 -17.49
N ALA A 303 3.32 8.66 -16.55
CA ALA A 303 2.97 8.54 -15.14
C ALA A 303 3.01 9.90 -14.45
N PHE A 304 2.06 10.13 -13.53
CA PHE A 304 2.10 11.22 -12.57
C PHE A 304 3.16 10.94 -11.51
N ARG A 305 3.89 11.97 -11.13
CA ARG A 305 4.89 11.95 -10.06
C ARG A 305 4.39 12.71 -8.85
N GLN A 306 4.61 12.15 -7.67
CA GLN A 306 4.24 12.73 -6.39
C GLN A 306 5.46 12.78 -5.47
N SER A 307 5.66 13.90 -4.78
CA SER A 307 6.56 13.96 -3.62
C SER A 307 5.71 13.77 -2.37
N THR A 308 5.93 12.67 -1.67
CA THR A 308 5.14 12.29 -0.49
C THR A 308 6.06 12.09 0.70
N SER A 309 5.74 12.72 1.83
CA SER A 309 6.55 12.63 3.05
C SER A 309 5.68 12.63 4.29
N TRP A 310 6.16 11.98 5.36
CA TRP A 310 5.54 12.06 6.66
C TRP A 310 6.57 12.02 7.79
N ILE A 311 6.18 12.58 8.93
CA ILE A 311 6.89 12.48 10.20
C ILE A 311 5.90 12.06 11.30
N ASN A 312 6.37 11.22 12.21
CA ASN A 312 5.60 10.76 13.35
C ASN A 312 6.47 10.84 14.62
N PHE A 313 5.89 11.39 15.67
CA PHE A 313 6.48 11.45 17.01
C PHE A 313 5.55 10.75 17.99
N THR A 314 6.09 9.86 18.84
CA THR A 314 5.35 9.20 19.92
C THR A 314 6.11 9.35 21.23
N TYR A 315 5.39 9.44 22.34
CA TYR A 315 5.99 9.54 23.66
C TYR A 315 5.30 8.59 24.66
N GLY A 316 6.09 7.93 25.51
CA GLY A 316 5.58 7.04 26.54
C GLY A 316 5.18 5.66 26.04
N GLN A 317 4.66 4.84 26.94
CA GLN A 317 4.26 3.45 26.68
C GLN A 317 2.82 3.17 27.12
N LYS A 318 2.49 3.38 28.41
CA LYS A 318 1.15 3.13 28.95
C LYS A 318 0.17 4.21 28.51
N TRP A 319 0.50 5.47 28.75
CA TRP A 319 -0.11 6.63 28.11
C TRP A 319 0.80 7.06 26.97
N LYS A 320 0.27 6.99 25.76
CA LYS A 320 1.07 7.18 24.55
C LYS A 320 0.44 8.24 23.65
N PRO A 321 0.72 9.54 23.89
CA PRO A 321 0.43 10.58 22.92
C PRO A 321 1.30 10.43 21.68
N ALA A 322 0.74 10.75 20.51
CA ALA A 322 1.47 10.79 19.26
C ALA A 322 0.98 11.92 18.35
N LEU A 323 1.92 12.43 17.56
CA LEU A 323 1.71 13.41 16.50
C LEU A 323 2.14 12.80 15.17
N PHE A 324 1.31 12.93 14.16
CA PHE A 324 1.64 12.59 12.78
C PHE A 324 1.36 13.78 11.87
N ILE A 325 2.26 14.03 10.92
CA ILE A 325 2.07 15.02 9.85
C ILE A 325 2.48 14.35 8.55
N GLY A 326 1.56 14.29 7.59
CA GLY A 326 1.79 13.80 6.24
C GLY A 326 1.53 14.88 5.21
N TYR A 327 2.39 14.98 4.19
CA TYR A 327 2.29 15.94 3.10
C TYR A 327 2.60 15.28 1.76
N THR A 328 1.77 15.58 0.76
CA THR A 328 1.98 15.16 -0.64
C THR A 328 1.84 16.36 -1.56
N LYS A 329 2.71 16.42 -2.58
CA LYS A 329 2.67 17.42 -3.66
C LYS A 329 2.68 16.73 -5.00
N ASN A 330 1.75 17.11 -5.90
CA ASN A 330 1.77 16.72 -7.31
C ASN A 330 2.93 17.45 -8.02
N LEU A 331 3.78 16.67 -8.68
CA LEU A 331 4.91 17.18 -9.47
C LEU A 331 4.62 17.15 -10.98
N GLY A 332 3.42 16.65 -11.38
CA GLY A 332 3.01 16.52 -12.76
C GLY A 332 3.56 15.25 -13.44
N THR A 333 3.56 15.28 -14.76
CA THR A 333 3.99 14.20 -15.65
C THR A 333 5.31 14.54 -16.34
N GLY A 334 6.02 13.51 -16.84
CA GLY A 334 7.26 13.71 -17.61
C GLY A 334 7.02 14.14 -19.06
N GLN A 335 5.81 13.93 -19.58
CA GLN A 335 5.38 14.24 -20.94
C GLN A 335 4.00 14.91 -20.86
N SER A 336 3.56 15.58 -21.94
CA SER A 336 2.20 16.10 -22.02
C SER A 336 1.15 14.98 -22.04
N LEU A 337 -0.06 15.34 -21.65
CA LEU A 337 -1.24 14.50 -21.74
C LEU A 337 -1.98 14.78 -23.07
N ALA A 338 -2.50 13.76 -23.70
CA ALA A 338 -3.34 13.89 -24.88
C ALA A 338 -4.70 14.53 -24.54
N ASP A 339 -5.24 14.17 -23.35
CA ASP A 339 -6.42 14.79 -22.75
C ASP A 339 -6.29 14.75 -21.23
N THR A 340 -7.16 15.46 -20.52
CA THR A 340 -7.22 15.50 -19.05
C THR A 340 -8.49 14.84 -18.49
N GLU A 341 -9.32 14.27 -19.34
CA GLU A 341 -10.55 13.57 -18.94
C GLU A 341 -10.27 12.09 -18.69
N THR A 342 -9.35 11.49 -19.47
CA THR A 342 -9.00 10.08 -19.39
C THR A 342 -7.73 9.86 -18.58
N LEU A 343 -7.89 9.94 -17.24
CA LEU A 343 -6.80 9.74 -16.28
C LEU A 343 -7.08 8.50 -15.42
N TYR A 344 -6.05 7.72 -15.13
CA TYR A 344 -6.14 6.47 -14.37
C TYR A 344 -5.34 6.59 -13.08
N GLY A 345 -6.02 6.60 -11.92
CA GLY A 345 -5.34 6.73 -10.63
C GLY A 345 -6.23 7.26 -9.52
N MET A 346 -5.62 7.78 -8.48
CA MET A 346 -6.28 8.30 -7.29
C MET A 346 -5.83 9.74 -7.00
N GLY A 347 -6.78 10.68 -6.88
CA GLY A 347 -6.52 12.08 -6.52
C GLY A 347 -5.57 12.80 -7.49
N LEU A 348 -5.75 12.60 -8.80
CA LEU A 348 -4.91 13.21 -9.84
C LEU A 348 -5.18 14.69 -10.03
N ASP A 349 -6.32 15.17 -9.57
CA ASP A 349 -6.79 16.55 -9.47
C ASP A 349 -6.40 17.24 -8.15
N ILE A 350 -5.66 16.56 -7.28
CA ILE A 350 -5.14 17.10 -6.03
C ILE A 350 -3.70 17.60 -6.26
N ASP A 351 -3.49 18.92 -6.09
CA ASP A 351 -2.17 19.53 -6.12
C ASP A 351 -1.35 19.23 -4.86
N GLN A 352 -2.00 19.38 -3.71
CA GLN A 352 -1.40 19.18 -2.39
C GLN A 352 -2.38 18.50 -1.46
N LEU A 353 -1.85 17.68 -0.57
CA LEU A 353 -2.59 17.09 0.54
C LEU A 353 -1.76 17.20 1.82
N LEU A 354 -2.37 17.73 2.88
CA LEU A 354 -1.79 17.83 4.21
C LEU A 354 -2.74 17.18 5.22
N ILE A 355 -2.24 16.22 6.00
CA ILE A 355 -2.99 15.65 7.12
C ILE A 355 -2.16 15.73 8.38
N THR A 356 -2.77 16.21 9.46
CA THR A 356 -2.19 16.21 10.80
C THR A 356 -3.09 15.40 11.73
N ASN A 357 -2.51 14.42 12.44
CA ASN A 357 -3.21 13.62 13.44
C ASN A 357 -2.58 13.84 14.82
N LEU A 358 -3.42 14.04 15.81
CA LEU A 358 -3.06 13.95 17.22
C LEU A 358 -3.80 12.79 17.83
N ASN A 359 -3.10 11.86 18.45
CA ASN A 359 -3.73 10.74 19.13
C ASN A 359 -3.20 10.55 20.56
N LEU A 360 -4.02 9.94 21.37
CA LEU A 360 -3.67 9.49 22.71
C LEU A 360 -4.18 8.06 22.87
N SER A 361 -3.29 7.12 23.15
CA SER A 361 -3.68 5.77 23.52
C SER A 361 -3.33 5.44 24.96
N TYR A 362 -4.18 4.62 25.60
CA TYR A 362 -3.95 4.01 26.89
C TYR A 362 -3.80 2.50 26.70
N ASN A 363 -2.60 1.99 26.97
CA ASN A 363 -2.19 0.64 26.66
C ASN A 363 -2.03 -0.19 27.94
N LEU A 364 -2.70 -1.34 27.99
CA LEU A 364 -2.61 -2.37 29.00
C LEU A 364 -2.16 -3.70 28.33
N PRO A 365 -1.77 -4.75 29.06
CA PRO A 365 -1.27 -5.98 28.46
C PRO A 365 -2.16 -6.60 27.37
N HIS A 366 -3.49 -6.54 27.52
CA HIS A 366 -4.48 -7.08 26.58
C HIS A 366 -5.45 -6.05 26.02
N TRP A 367 -5.32 -4.76 26.42
CA TRP A 367 -6.27 -3.73 26.03
C TRP A 367 -5.57 -2.49 25.51
N GLN A 368 -6.15 -1.90 24.48
CA GLN A 368 -5.82 -0.55 24.03
C GLN A 368 -7.12 0.25 23.91
N PHE A 369 -7.11 1.43 24.51
CA PHE A 369 -8.12 2.46 24.31
C PHE A 369 -7.46 3.64 23.63
N GLY A 370 -8.09 4.22 22.63
CA GLY A 370 -7.47 5.30 21.88
C GLY A 370 -8.47 6.35 21.42
N PHE A 371 -7.98 7.55 21.30
CA PHE A 371 -8.68 8.68 20.70
C PHE A 371 -7.74 9.40 19.75
N GLU A 372 -8.22 9.69 18.54
CA GLU A 372 -7.46 10.40 17.51
C GLU A 372 -8.32 11.52 16.93
N GLY A 373 -7.76 12.73 16.87
CA GLY A 373 -8.26 13.86 16.12
C GLY A 373 -7.39 14.10 14.90
N SER A 374 -8.01 14.26 13.72
CA SER A 374 -7.32 14.49 12.46
C SER A 374 -7.88 15.71 11.74
N VAL A 375 -6.99 16.48 11.14
CA VAL A 375 -7.33 17.57 10.20
C VAL A 375 -6.69 17.24 8.87
N GLY A 376 -7.50 17.06 7.82
CA GLY A 376 -7.03 16.81 6.47
C GLY A 376 -7.49 17.90 5.54
N THR A 377 -6.54 18.54 4.81
CA THR A 377 -6.81 19.57 3.81
C THR A 377 -6.23 19.14 2.47
N ALA A 378 -7.07 19.11 1.44
CA ALA A 378 -6.70 18.86 0.06
C ALA A 378 -6.90 20.13 -0.79
N TRP A 379 -5.97 20.36 -1.71
CA TRP A 379 -6.05 21.44 -2.70
C TRP A 379 -6.38 20.83 -4.05
N TYR A 380 -7.64 20.93 -4.44
CA TYR A 380 -8.18 20.45 -5.71
C TYR A 380 -8.07 21.51 -6.80
N GLY A 381 -7.91 21.12 -8.05
CA GLY A 381 -7.85 22.03 -9.17
C GLY A 381 -7.89 21.35 -10.53
N ASP A 382 -7.54 22.10 -11.57
CA ASP A 382 -7.57 21.64 -12.96
C ASP A 382 -6.22 21.02 -13.35
N VAL A 383 -6.25 19.85 -13.96
CA VAL A 383 -5.04 19.20 -14.47
C VAL A 383 -4.61 19.90 -15.78
N ASN A 384 -3.38 20.41 -15.81
CA ASN A 384 -2.79 21.01 -17.00
C ASN A 384 -2.28 19.93 -17.96
N ALA A 385 -2.83 19.86 -19.17
CA ALA A 385 -2.47 18.87 -20.18
C ALA A 385 -0.98 18.91 -20.59
N ARG A 386 -0.30 20.05 -20.47
CA ARG A 386 1.10 20.18 -20.91
C ARG A 386 2.09 19.47 -20.00
N ASN A 387 1.77 19.34 -18.72
CA ASN A 387 2.74 18.88 -17.73
C ASN A 387 2.13 18.06 -16.58
N GLY A 388 0.82 17.78 -16.59
CA GLY A 388 0.10 17.04 -15.55
C GLY A 388 0.07 17.71 -14.17
N ARG A 389 0.47 18.98 -14.05
CA ARG A 389 0.35 19.72 -12.79
C ARG A 389 -1.06 20.20 -12.59
N VAL A 390 -1.44 20.36 -11.33
CA VAL A 390 -2.76 20.88 -10.97
C VAL A 390 -2.65 22.37 -10.72
N GLU A 391 -3.52 23.15 -11.37
CA GLU A 391 -3.56 24.62 -11.35
C GLU A 391 -4.95 25.09 -10.86
N ASN A 392 -5.13 26.40 -10.67
CA ASN A 392 -6.40 27.03 -10.23
C ASN A 392 -6.97 26.39 -8.96
N THR A 393 -6.12 26.12 -7.98
CA THR A 393 -6.48 25.31 -6.84
C THR A 393 -7.41 26.02 -5.85
N HIS A 394 -8.32 25.24 -5.26
CA HIS A 394 -9.09 25.61 -4.09
C HIS A 394 -8.95 24.52 -3.01
N GLN A 395 -9.14 24.89 -1.75
CA GLN A 395 -8.98 23.95 -0.65
C GLN A 395 -10.32 23.46 -0.11
N VAL A 396 -10.31 22.20 0.34
CA VAL A 396 -11.35 21.59 1.15
C VAL A 396 -10.73 20.94 2.39
N THR A 397 -11.42 21.00 3.52
CA THR A 397 -10.90 20.50 4.80
C THR A 397 -11.92 19.59 5.47
N ASN A 398 -11.45 18.49 6.04
CA ASN A 398 -12.22 17.59 6.91
C ASN A 398 -11.59 17.54 8.30
N PHE A 399 -12.45 17.58 9.33
CA PHE A 399 -12.09 17.22 10.70
C PHE A 399 -12.65 15.84 10.98
N ARG A 400 -11.77 14.94 11.43
CA ARG A 400 -12.14 13.57 11.81
C ARG A 400 -11.84 13.34 13.28
N ILE A 401 -12.76 12.65 13.95
CA ILE A 401 -12.57 12.10 15.29
C ILE A 401 -12.69 10.58 15.18
N LEU A 402 -11.78 9.87 15.82
CA LEU A 402 -11.78 8.41 15.92
C LEU A 402 -11.64 7.99 17.37
N GLY A 403 -12.57 7.17 17.85
CA GLY A 403 -12.46 6.42 19.12
C GLY A 403 -12.15 4.95 18.81
N LEU A 404 -11.23 4.36 19.59
CA LEU A 404 -10.75 2.99 19.38
C LEU A 404 -10.79 2.21 20.69
N MET A 405 -11.26 0.96 20.61
CA MET A 405 -11.06 -0.04 21.64
C MET A 405 -10.55 -1.34 21.01
N MET A 406 -9.48 -1.90 21.55
CA MET A 406 -8.93 -3.19 21.10
C MET A 406 -8.70 -4.12 22.29
N TYR A 407 -8.99 -5.40 22.08
CA TYR A 407 -8.65 -6.50 22.98
C TYR A 407 -7.77 -7.50 22.27
N TYR A 408 -6.59 -7.76 22.81
CA TYR A 408 -5.57 -8.66 22.25
C TYR A 408 -5.56 -10.00 22.96
N PHE A 409 -5.41 -11.09 22.23
CA PHE A 409 -5.29 -12.47 22.73
C PHE A 409 -4.21 -13.27 22.01
#